data_a8004859f0210940ae0e5fc798ce010a
#
_entry.id   a8004859f0210940ae0e5fc798ce010a
#
_cell.length_a   1.000
_cell.length_b   1.000
_cell.length_c   1.000
_cell.angle_alpha   90.00
_cell.angle_beta   90.00
_cell.angle_gamma   90.00
#
_symmetry.space_group_name_H-M   'P 1'
#
loop_
_entity.id
_entity.type
_entity.pdbx_description
1 polymer ?
#
loop_
_entity_poly.entity_id
_entity_poly.type
_entity_poly.pdbx_seq_one_letter_code
_entity_poly.pdbx_strand_id
1 'polypeptide(L)'
;MKYFIPEWDDRVDPGYDFLLDRHSTQHNVDPFSDHYMWEIFGLENVPFDGVLVSRVKVEENQVKKERIEAVGIHRFLRLPSNFLILGDCGAFGYVDEYAPRYDPIEILDYYQKLGFNIGVTVDHLVVPQYATDKDFRMKITYENGLKGYYEWKRRYSNDFLLLCAVQGWSVQDYLEMFKNYRSHGVEAFGFGGLARKPTSFIIDLIDKLIIEIKNSGKIPSQIHFFGLARISLFPFFKKLEDLGVEVTFDSASFLRRAWLSAQNNYMTISGKGYSAIRIPQIGEKTGLRGKKKLKSNQNISELKILEQECLQKIRLYDSGQVDVESVLSILEKYDKATNQNRFQILREHYLETLKDMPWKKCECPICKSIGVEVIIFRGNNRNRRRGFHNVWIFYKIFKNPDRWLEKPLTEKGLPEIDLAKLKRGERVLVITSCTKEKLGYSSKVKAPAKDMYLGPLFRKVKEFCEINSFDYVIISAKYGLLFPDEVIEGYEKVLKNKKDIEAIRPLVEEKLRKILNNYDRIVVIAGENYIKTLENLIDDRFYQVKGKGYGDLYSKVKSAVEILLTKKIHEFIYT
;
A
#
# COMPACT_ATOMS: atom_id res chain seq x y z
N MET A 1 17.49 -8.06 -6.59
CA MET A 1 16.46 -6.99 -6.55
C MET A 1 16.96 -5.79 -5.75
N LYS A 2 16.67 -4.56 -6.24
CA LYS A 2 16.99 -3.32 -5.53
C LYS A 2 15.71 -2.48 -5.35
N TYR A 3 15.54 -1.90 -4.17
CA TYR A 3 14.43 -1.02 -3.82
C TYR A 3 14.88 0.44 -3.86
N PHE A 4 14.15 1.27 -4.60
CA PHE A 4 14.36 2.71 -4.68
C PHE A 4 13.29 3.46 -3.88
N ILE A 5 13.70 4.47 -3.12
CA ILE A 5 12.77 5.35 -2.41
C ILE A 5 12.54 6.64 -3.22
N PRO A 6 11.27 6.99 -3.55
CA PRO A 6 10.97 8.27 -4.17
C PRO A 6 11.27 9.45 -3.23
N GLU A 7 12.04 10.42 -3.70
CA GLU A 7 12.34 11.65 -2.99
C GLU A 7 11.26 12.70 -3.24
N TRP A 8 10.52 13.05 -2.17
CA TRP A 8 9.42 14.03 -2.20
C TRP A 8 9.50 15.04 -1.05
N ASP A 9 10.72 15.49 -0.72
CA ASP A 9 11.00 16.43 0.36
C ASP A 9 10.61 15.92 1.76
N ASP A 10 10.68 14.61 1.97
CA ASP A 10 10.36 13.98 3.24
C ASP A 10 11.55 14.05 4.22
N ARG A 11 11.96 15.27 4.55
CA ARG A 11 13.00 15.57 5.53
C ARG A 11 12.42 15.84 6.90
N VAL A 12 13.22 15.72 7.95
CA VAL A 12 12.86 15.99 9.34
C VAL A 12 13.90 16.89 10.00
N ASP A 13 13.43 17.80 10.81
CA ASP A 13 14.29 18.68 11.62
C ASP A 13 15.01 17.85 12.71
N PRO A 14 16.34 17.72 12.66
CA PRO A 14 17.07 16.93 13.65
C PRO A 14 16.99 17.52 15.05
N GLY A 15 16.83 18.84 15.17
CA GLY A 15 16.71 19.56 16.44
C GLY A 15 15.26 19.82 16.87
N TYR A 16 14.28 19.08 16.33
CA TYR A 16 12.87 19.26 16.69
C TYR A 16 12.59 18.93 18.15
N ASP A 17 12.03 19.90 18.86
CA ASP A 17 11.58 19.71 20.24
C ASP A 17 10.20 19.06 20.28
N PHE A 18 10.14 17.78 20.64
CA PHE A 18 8.89 17.02 20.73
C PHE A 18 8.02 17.42 21.93
N LEU A 19 8.61 17.99 22.99
CA LEU A 19 7.86 18.43 24.17
C LEU A 19 7.07 19.70 23.88
N LEU A 20 7.73 20.65 23.22
CA LEU A 20 7.15 21.95 22.89
C LEU A 20 6.54 22.01 21.48
N ASP A 21 6.67 20.94 20.68
CA ASP A 21 6.29 20.90 19.26
C ASP A 21 6.87 22.06 18.44
N ARG A 22 8.17 22.33 18.64
CA ARG A 22 8.87 23.46 18.01
C ARG A 22 10.01 22.99 17.12
N HIS A 23 10.12 23.66 15.99
CA HIS A 23 11.27 23.52 15.11
C HIS A 23 12.51 24.20 15.69
N SER A 24 13.67 23.68 15.33
CA SER A 24 14.97 24.28 15.64
C SER A 24 15.15 25.63 14.92
N THR A 25 16.05 26.44 15.39
CA THR A 25 16.42 27.71 14.73
C THR A 25 16.93 27.46 13.32
N GLN A 26 17.70 26.39 13.10
CA GLN A 26 18.24 26.03 11.79
C GLN A 26 17.14 25.72 10.77
N HIS A 27 16.13 24.92 11.14
CA HIS A 27 14.97 24.68 10.30
C HIS A 27 14.24 25.98 9.90
N ASN A 28 14.08 26.89 10.88
CA ASN A 28 13.37 28.15 10.62
C ASN A 28 14.14 29.08 9.66
N VAL A 29 15.48 29.00 9.64
CA VAL A 29 16.34 29.74 8.70
C VAL A 29 16.37 29.08 7.33
N ASP A 30 16.58 27.75 7.27
CA ASP A 30 16.65 26.99 6.04
C ASP A 30 16.08 25.56 6.21
N PRO A 31 14.81 25.32 5.79
CA PRO A 31 14.21 23.99 5.84
C PRO A 31 14.93 22.92 4.99
N PHE A 32 15.80 23.34 4.06
CA PHE A 32 16.62 22.39 3.29
C PHE A 32 17.78 21.81 4.11
N SER A 33 18.09 22.39 5.26
CA SER A 33 19.06 21.83 6.22
C SER A 33 18.50 20.64 7.01
N ASP A 34 17.21 20.39 6.98
CA ASP A 34 16.58 19.22 7.58
C ASP A 34 17.20 17.92 7.04
N HIS A 35 17.22 16.89 7.89
CA HIS A 35 17.83 15.61 7.56
C HIS A 35 16.91 14.73 6.73
N TYR A 36 17.49 14.15 5.71
CA TYR A 36 16.89 13.03 4.97
C TYR A 36 16.91 11.73 5.80
N MET A 37 16.12 10.76 5.37
CA MET A 37 16.06 9.44 6.00
C MET A 37 17.46 8.77 6.09
N TRP A 38 18.25 8.85 5.03
CA TRP A 38 19.60 8.26 4.98
C TRP A 38 20.62 8.92 5.91
N GLU A 39 20.44 10.19 6.26
CA GLU A 39 21.29 10.84 7.25
C GLU A 39 20.96 10.37 8.69
N ILE A 40 19.70 10.00 8.94
CA ILE A 40 19.28 9.47 10.25
C ILE A 40 19.72 8.02 10.46
N PHE A 41 19.63 7.19 9.41
CA PHE A 41 20.07 5.79 9.49
C PHE A 41 21.58 5.61 9.35
N GLY A 42 22.27 6.60 8.77
CA GLY A 42 23.65 6.49 8.31
C GLY A 42 23.75 5.72 7.00
N LEU A 43 24.65 6.14 6.12
CA LEU A 43 24.74 5.60 4.75
C LEU A 43 24.96 4.09 4.65
N GLU A 44 25.60 3.49 5.67
CA GLU A 44 25.84 2.04 5.71
C GLU A 44 24.60 1.22 6.09
N ASN A 45 23.58 1.87 6.67
CA ASN A 45 22.38 1.20 7.19
C ASN A 45 21.09 1.70 6.56
N VAL A 46 21.17 2.36 5.39
CA VAL A 46 19.98 2.87 4.69
C VAL A 46 19.04 1.73 4.31
N PRO A 47 17.73 1.87 4.55
CA PRO A 47 16.77 0.82 4.23
C PRO A 47 16.24 0.89 2.78
N PHE A 48 17.13 1.09 1.82
CA PHE A 48 16.88 1.10 0.37
C PHE A 48 18.20 1.03 -0.39
N ASP A 49 18.13 0.72 -1.68
CA ASP A 49 19.29 0.52 -2.53
C ASP A 49 19.53 1.71 -3.49
N GLY A 50 18.58 2.65 -3.59
CA GLY A 50 18.68 3.83 -4.43
C GLY A 50 17.58 4.86 -4.14
N VAL A 51 17.71 6.02 -4.76
CA VAL A 51 16.72 7.12 -4.67
C VAL A 51 16.15 7.39 -6.05
N LEU A 52 14.82 7.60 -6.15
CA LEU A 52 14.16 8.03 -7.37
C LEU A 52 13.80 9.52 -7.25
N VAL A 53 14.18 10.32 -8.25
CA VAL A 53 13.90 11.76 -8.30
C VAL A 53 13.18 12.13 -9.58
N SER A 54 11.96 12.60 -9.47
CA SER A 54 11.15 13.05 -10.61
C SER A 54 11.43 14.51 -10.96
N ARG A 55 11.71 14.81 -12.23
CA ARG A 55 11.96 16.18 -12.73
C ARG A 55 10.81 17.14 -12.38
N VAL A 56 9.55 16.72 -12.58
CA VAL A 56 8.38 17.53 -12.18
C VAL A 56 8.45 17.94 -10.70
N LYS A 57 8.87 17.05 -9.81
CA LYS A 57 8.98 17.35 -8.36
C LYS A 57 10.13 18.30 -8.03
N VAL A 58 11.15 18.31 -8.83
CA VAL A 58 12.23 19.31 -8.73
C VAL A 58 11.71 20.68 -9.17
N GLU A 59 11.01 20.75 -10.30
CA GLU A 59 10.53 21.99 -10.91
C GLU A 59 9.33 22.64 -10.18
N GLU A 60 8.58 21.86 -9.38
CA GLU A 60 7.51 22.41 -8.50
C GLU A 60 8.05 23.37 -7.41
N ASN A 61 9.35 23.33 -7.12
CA ASN A 61 10.00 24.18 -6.13
C ASN A 61 11.24 24.86 -6.72
N GLN A 62 11.13 26.14 -7.02
CA GLN A 62 12.18 26.91 -7.68
C GLN A 62 13.49 26.91 -6.91
N VAL A 63 13.44 27.05 -5.56
CA VAL A 63 14.65 27.02 -4.72
C VAL A 63 15.34 25.66 -4.78
N LYS A 64 14.57 24.57 -4.77
CA LYS A 64 15.08 23.21 -4.94
C LYS A 64 15.78 23.05 -6.28
N LYS A 65 15.14 23.49 -7.36
CA LYS A 65 15.67 23.45 -8.72
C LYS A 65 17.01 24.17 -8.81
N GLU A 66 17.07 25.42 -8.36
CA GLU A 66 18.29 26.25 -8.38
C GLU A 66 19.44 25.61 -7.58
N ARG A 67 19.13 25.05 -6.40
CA ARG A 67 20.15 24.35 -5.59
C ARG A 67 20.67 23.09 -6.28
N ILE A 68 19.79 22.28 -6.88
CA ILE A 68 20.21 21.08 -7.62
C ILE A 68 21.05 21.47 -8.83
N GLU A 69 20.63 22.47 -9.61
CA GLU A 69 21.38 22.96 -10.79
C GLU A 69 22.77 23.51 -10.42
N ALA A 70 22.91 24.10 -9.22
CA ALA A 70 24.18 24.65 -8.76
C ALA A 70 25.18 23.58 -8.32
N VAL A 71 24.75 22.47 -7.75
CA VAL A 71 25.68 21.52 -7.10
C VAL A 71 25.56 20.07 -7.61
N GLY A 72 24.60 19.78 -8.47
CA GLY A 72 24.28 18.43 -8.94
C GLY A 72 23.43 17.64 -7.95
N ILE A 73 22.84 16.51 -8.43
CA ILE A 73 21.83 15.79 -7.66
C ILE A 73 22.41 15.08 -6.43
N HIS A 74 23.57 14.45 -6.55
CA HIS A 74 24.21 13.74 -5.43
C HIS A 74 24.54 14.68 -4.26
N ARG A 75 25.17 15.81 -4.58
CA ARG A 75 25.56 16.77 -3.56
C ARG A 75 24.36 17.45 -2.89
N PHE A 76 23.32 17.75 -3.69
CA PHE A 76 22.06 18.28 -3.13
C PHE A 76 21.41 17.28 -2.17
N LEU A 77 21.35 16.00 -2.53
CA LEU A 77 20.80 14.94 -1.68
C LEU A 77 21.76 14.51 -0.56
N ARG A 78 22.98 15.04 -0.52
CA ARG A 78 24.02 14.67 0.45
C ARG A 78 24.34 13.15 0.40
N LEU A 79 24.38 12.62 -0.81
CA LEU A 79 24.72 11.23 -1.12
C LEU A 79 26.06 11.14 -1.86
N PRO A 80 26.85 10.07 -1.67
CA PRO A 80 28.08 9.88 -2.42
C PRO A 80 27.77 9.62 -3.91
N SER A 81 28.71 9.94 -4.81
CA SER A 81 28.52 9.86 -6.26
C SER A 81 28.25 8.45 -6.79
N ASN A 82 28.65 7.43 -6.05
CA ASN A 82 28.38 6.02 -6.39
C ASN A 82 27.04 5.48 -5.84
N PHE A 83 26.30 6.28 -5.09
CA PHE A 83 24.96 5.91 -4.63
C PHE A 83 23.95 6.03 -5.77
N LEU A 84 23.14 5.00 -6.02
CA LEU A 84 22.25 4.97 -7.18
C LEU A 84 21.13 6.02 -7.08
N ILE A 85 21.09 6.93 -8.05
CA ILE A 85 20.01 7.91 -8.21
C ILE A 85 19.39 7.72 -9.60
N LEU A 86 18.09 7.38 -9.62
CA LEU A 86 17.29 7.24 -10.83
C LEU A 86 16.48 8.52 -11.03
N GLY A 87 16.63 9.11 -12.22
CA GLY A 87 15.86 10.26 -12.67
C GLY A 87 14.71 9.84 -13.58
N ASP A 88 13.51 10.32 -13.33
CA ASP A 88 12.36 10.19 -14.22
C ASP A 88 11.76 11.55 -14.57
N CYS A 89 10.92 11.59 -15.61
CA CYS A 89 10.25 12.81 -16.04
C CYS A 89 9.10 13.22 -15.08
N GLY A 90 8.55 12.28 -14.30
CA GLY A 90 7.42 12.50 -13.39
C GLY A 90 6.08 12.53 -14.12
N ALA A 91 5.80 11.55 -14.99
CA ALA A 91 4.62 11.50 -15.86
C ALA A 91 3.26 11.60 -15.14
N PHE A 92 3.18 11.30 -13.84
CA PHE A 92 2.00 11.58 -13.03
C PHE A 92 1.71 13.08 -12.88
N GLY A 93 2.72 13.94 -12.92
CA GLY A 93 2.57 15.39 -12.76
C GLY A 93 1.98 16.10 -13.98
N TYR A 94 1.95 15.44 -15.13
CA TYR A 94 1.34 15.95 -16.37
C TYR A 94 0.41 14.92 -17.04
N VAL A 95 -0.14 13.99 -16.27
CA VAL A 95 -1.02 12.93 -16.78
C VAL A 95 -2.30 13.47 -17.43
N ASP A 96 -2.75 14.65 -17.05
CA ASP A 96 -3.90 15.39 -17.60
C ASP A 96 -3.58 16.26 -18.82
N GLU A 97 -2.28 16.40 -19.18
CA GLU A 97 -1.87 17.09 -20.39
C GLU A 97 -2.06 16.18 -21.63
N TYR A 98 -2.27 16.77 -22.80
CA TYR A 98 -2.46 16.03 -24.05
C TYR A 98 -1.19 15.26 -24.46
N ALA A 99 -0.02 15.87 -24.30
CA ALA A 99 1.28 15.30 -24.64
C ALA A 99 2.26 15.45 -23.47
N PRO A 100 3.34 14.66 -23.44
CA PRO A 100 4.40 14.81 -22.45
C PRO A 100 4.99 16.22 -22.44
N ARG A 101 5.27 16.74 -21.25
CA ARG A 101 5.76 18.10 -21.02
C ARG A 101 7.20 18.31 -21.52
N TYR A 102 8.01 17.26 -21.52
CA TYR A 102 9.45 17.33 -21.77
C TYR A 102 9.82 16.82 -23.15
N ASP A 103 10.85 17.42 -23.76
CA ASP A 103 11.48 16.89 -24.97
C ASP A 103 12.35 15.67 -24.63
N PRO A 104 12.27 14.59 -25.43
CA PRO A 104 13.00 13.35 -25.16
C PRO A 104 14.54 13.46 -25.29
N ILE A 105 15.08 14.54 -25.87
CA ILE A 105 16.53 14.81 -25.90
C ILE A 105 16.92 15.68 -24.72
N GLU A 106 16.18 16.74 -24.45
CA GLU A 106 16.45 17.67 -23.35
C GLU A 106 16.46 16.95 -21.98
N ILE A 107 15.66 15.89 -21.80
CA ILE A 107 15.67 15.11 -20.57
C ILE A 107 17.01 14.37 -20.35
N LEU A 108 17.68 13.97 -21.42
CA LEU A 108 19.00 13.32 -21.36
C LEU A 108 20.08 14.31 -20.94
N ASP A 109 20.06 15.51 -21.53
CA ASP A 109 20.96 16.61 -21.12
C ASP A 109 20.78 16.95 -19.63
N TYR A 110 19.53 16.94 -19.15
CA TYR A 110 19.19 17.14 -17.74
C TYR A 110 19.82 16.06 -16.84
N TYR A 111 19.70 14.78 -17.19
CA TYR A 111 20.27 13.69 -16.39
C TYR A 111 21.80 13.76 -16.36
N GLN A 112 22.44 13.94 -17.51
CA GLN A 112 23.88 14.04 -17.60
C GLN A 112 24.43 15.25 -16.83
N LYS A 113 23.84 16.44 -17.05
CA LYS A 113 24.27 17.69 -16.40
C LYS A 113 24.20 17.62 -14.88
N LEU A 114 23.17 16.97 -14.33
CA LEU A 114 22.95 16.89 -12.89
C LEU A 114 23.61 15.66 -12.25
N GLY A 115 24.12 14.73 -13.02
CA GLY A 115 24.90 13.59 -12.55
C GLY A 115 24.02 12.42 -12.06
N PHE A 116 22.89 12.13 -12.72
CA PHE A 116 22.11 10.93 -12.43
C PHE A 116 22.85 9.66 -12.88
N ASN A 117 22.69 8.56 -12.11
CA ASN A 117 23.26 7.26 -12.49
C ASN A 117 22.36 6.51 -13.48
N ILE A 118 21.06 6.71 -13.38
CA ILE A 118 20.04 6.06 -14.23
C ILE A 118 19.05 7.14 -14.67
N GLY A 119 18.74 7.19 -15.94
CA GLY A 119 17.70 8.05 -16.52
C GLY A 119 16.58 7.22 -17.13
N VAL A 120 15.40 7.81 -17.29
CA VAL A 120 14.23 7.19 -17.92
C VAL A 120 13.80 8.04 -19.12
N THR A 121 13.47 7.43 -20.24
CA THR A 121 12.94 8.15 -21.40
C THR A 121 11.58 8.79 -21.09
N VAL A 122 11.25 9.87 -21.78
CA VAL A 122 9.98 10.59 -21.59
C VAL A 122 8.80 9.72 -22.00
N ASP A 123 7.88 9.51 -21.06
CA ASP A 123 6.69 8.70 -21.24
C ASP A 123 5.38 9.47 -20.98
N HIS A 124 4.29 8.88 -21.40
CA HIS A 124 2.94 9.35 -21.08
C HIS A 124 2.11 8.21 -20.48
N LEU A 125 1.61 8.41 -19.25
CA LEU A 125 0.94 7.34 -18.51
C LEU A 125 -0.36 6.88 -19.17
N VAL A 126 -0.50 5.57 -19.32
CA VAL A 126 -1.72 4.90 -19.81
C VAL A 126 -2.56 4.48 -18.61
N VAL A 127 -3.53 5.32 -18.25
CA VAL A 127 -4.39 5.15 -17.06
C VAL A 127 -5.88 5.16 -17.41
N PRO A 128 -6.76 4.52 -16.60
CA PRO A 128 -8.19 4.37 -16.91
C PRO A 128 -8.94 5.69 -17.17
N GLN A 129 -8.51 6.79 -16.54
CA GLN A 129 -9.14 8.10 -16.73
C GLN A 129 -8.99 8.65 -18.16
N TYR A 130 -7.98 8.17 -18.90
CA TYR A 130 -7.63 8.59 -20.26
C TYR A 130 -7.64 7.41 -21.22
N ALA A 131 -8.63 6.52 -21.07
CA ALA A 131 -8.76 5.32 -21.91
C ALA A 131 -8.95 5.62 -23.40
N THR A 132 -9.57 6.77 -23.74
CA THR A 132 -9.75 7.24 -25.11
C THR A 132 -8.45 7.55 -25.82
N ASP A 133 -7.45 8.00 -25.08
CA ASP A 133 -6.16 8.48 -25.61
C ASP A 133 -5.04 7.43 -25.45
N LYS A 134 -5.39 6.21 -25.01
CA LYS A 134 -4.40 5.18 -24.67
C LYS A 134 -3.44 4.86 -25.81
N ASP A 135 -3.95 4.78 -27.04
CA ASP A 135 -3.15 4.42 -28.22
C ASP A 135 -2.16 5.55 -28.57
N PHE A 136 -2.60 6.80 -28.49
CA PHE A 136 -1.73 7.96 -28.64
C PHE A 136 -0.64 7.99 -27.55
N ARG A 137 -1.01 7.74 -26.29
CA ARG A 137 -0.07 7.74 -25.15
C ARG A 137 0.97 6.63 -25.27
N MET A 138 0.59 5.45 -25.71
CA MET A 138 1.52 4.34 -26.00
C MET A 138 2.44 4.71 -27.15
N LYS A 139 1.88 5.22 -28.25
CA LYS A 139 2.65 5.61 -29.44
C LYS A 139 3.69 6.68 -29.13
N ILE A 140 3.30 7.79 -28.47
CA ILE A 140 4.22 8.88 -28.15
C ILE A 140 5.30 8.45 -27.13
N THR A 141 4.97 7.56 -26.18
CA THR A 141 5.95 6.95 -25.29
C THR A 141 6.99 6.16 -26.05
N TYR A 142 6.56 5.33 -26.99
CA TYR A 142 7.46 4.54 -27.82
C TYR A 142 8.35 5.41 -28.71
N GLU A 143 7.80 6.39 -29.41
CA GLU A 143 8.53 7.31 -30.29
C GLU A 143 9.57 8.12 -29.50
N ASN A 144 9.18 8.69 -28.36
CA ASN A 144 10.08 9.39 -27.44
C ASN A 144 11.18 8.46 -26.91
N GLY A 145 10.81 7.23 -26.58
CA GLY A 145 11.74 6.21 -26.11
C GLY A 145 12.81 5.89 -27.13
N LEU A 146 12.45 5.67 -28.41
CA LEU A 146 13.42 5.43 -29.48
C LEU A 146 14.29 6.65 -29.79
N LYS A 147 13.68 7.85 -29.86
CA LYS A 147 14.43 9.09 -30.08
C LYS A 147 15.45 9.30 -28.97
N GLY A 148 15.03 9.12 -27.70
CA GLY A 148 15.92 9.21 -26.54
C GLY A 148 17.01 8.14 -26.55
N TYR A 149 16.66 6.88 -26.85
CA TYR A 149 17.63 5.78 -26.88
C TYR A 149 18.75 5.98 -27.92
N TYR A 150 18.42 6.38 -29.15
CA TYR A 150 19.44 6.61 -30.17
C TYR A 150 20.34 7.79 -29.83
N GLU A 151 19.77 8.87 -29.28
CA GLU A 151 20.56 10.02 -28.86
C GLU A 151 21.44 9.67 -27.64
N TRP A 152 20.91 8.95 -26.65
CA TRP A 152 21.68 8.45 -25.50
C TRP A 152 22.84 7.56 -25.97
N LYS A 153 22.57 6.62 -26.87
CA LYS A 153 23.60 5.72 -27.40
C LYS A 153 24.73 6.49 -28.11
N ARG A 154 24.39 7.58 -28.78
CA ARG A 154 25.34 8.43 -29.48
C ARG A 154 26.19 9.30 -28.57
N ARG A 155 25.60 9.83 -27.48
CA ARG A 155 26.20 10.90 -26.65
C ARG A 155 26.53 10.51 -25.23
N TYR A 156 25.73 9.65 -24.59
CA TYR A 156 25.70 9.49 -23.14
C TYR A 156 25.82 8.06 -22.64
N SER A 157 26.09 7.09 -23.50
CA SER A 157 26.11 5.66 -23.11
C SER A 157 27.17 5.30 -22.08
N ASN A 158 28.17 6.16 -21.87
CA ASN A 158 29.22 6.00 -20.86
C ASN A 158 28.94 6.83 -19.58
N ASP A 159 27.93 7.72 -19.59
CA ASP A 159 27.69 8.67 -18.51
C ASP A 159 26.67 8.13 -17.51
N PHE A 160 25.56 7.57 -18.00
CA PHE A 160 24.50 6.99 -17.19
C PHE A 160 23.76 5.87 -17.93
N LEU A 161 23.08 4.99 -17.21
CA LEU A 161 22.20 3.98 -17.78
C LEU A 161 20.86 4.60 -18.19
N LEU A 162 20.36 4.30 -19.38
CA LEU A 162 19.03 4.73 -19.83
C LEU A 162 18.04 3.58 -19.82
N LEU A 163 16.92 3.75 -19.12
CA LEU A 163 15.75 2.86 -19.17
C LEU A 163 14.75 3.39 -20.20
N CYS A 164 14.40 2.58 -21.19
CA CYS A 164 13.29 2.91 -22.08
C CYS A 164 11.96 2.64 -21.38
N ALA A 165 11.11 3.66 -21.28
CA ALA A 165 9.82 3.55 -20.62
C ALA A 165 8.85 2.69 -21.43
N VAL A 166 8.21 1.72 -20.77
CA VAL A 166 7.23 0.80 -21.35
C VAL A 166 5.88 1.07 -20.72
N GLN A 167 4.89 1.42 -21.55
CA GLN A 167 3.51 1.67 -21.15
C GLN A 167 2.57 0.76 -21.93
N GLY A 168 1.45 0.35 -21.33
CA GLY A 168 0.47 -0.50 -21.99
C GLY A 168 -0.91 -0.45 -21.31
N TRP A 169 -1.94 -0.76 -22.06
CA TRP A 169 -3.30 -0.94 -21.56
C TRP A 169 -3.56 -2.39 -21.15
N SER A 170 -3.19 -3.33 -22.02
CA SER A 170 -3.22 -4.77 -21.81
C SER A 170 -1.82 -5.34 -21.63
N VAL A 171 -1.73 -6.59 -21.17
CA VAL A 171 -0.45 -7.31 -21.08
C VAL A 171 0.21 -7.42 -22.46
N GLN A 172 -0.60 -7.60 -23.52
CA GLN A 172 -0.09 -7.69 -24.88
C GLN A 172 0.58 -6.39 -25.34
N ASP A 173 0.00 -5.22 -25.02
CA ASP A 173 0.59 -3.93 -25.39
C ASP A 173 1.98 -3.74 -24.75
N TYR A 174 2.12 -4.11 -23.46
CA TYR A 174 3.42 -4.09 -22.78
C TYR A 174 4.46 -4.98 -23.48
N LEU A 175 4.05 -6.20 -23.86
CA LEU A 175 4.94 -7.14 -24.54
C LEU A 175 5.33 -6.67 -25.93
N GLU A 176 4.41 -6.11 -26.69
CA GLU A 176 4.68 -5.58 -28.03
C GLU A 176 5.64 -4.42 -27.96
N MET A 177 5.43 -3.45 -27.07
CA MET A 177 6.35 -2.34 -26.88
C MET A 177 7.74 -2.82 -26.45
N PHE A 178 7.81 -3.77 -25.52
CA PHE A 178 9.06 -4.40 -25.08
C PHE A 178 9.79 -5.07 -26.25
N LYS A 179 9.09 -5.89 -27.07
CA LYS A 179 9.66 -6.55 -28.25
C LYS A 179 10.17 -5.55 -29.29
N ASN A 180 9.36 -4.52 -29.54
CA ASN A 180 9.72 -3.48 -30.49
C ASN A 180 10.98 -2.73 -30.06
N TYR A 181 11.11 -2.34 -28.80
CA TYR A 181 12.35 -1.76 -28.29
C TYR A 181 13.55 -2.71 -28.43
N ARG A 182 13.36 -3.99 -28.15
CA ARG A 182 14.44 -4.99 -28.26
C ARG A 182 14.92 -5.18 -29.70
N SER A 183 14.05 -5.05 -30.69
CA SER A 183 14.45 -5.10 -32.11
C SER A 183 15.41 -3.96 -32.49
N HIS A 184 15.38 -2.84 -31.75
CA HIS A 184 16.30 -1.71 -31.87
C HIS A 184 17.57 -1.83 -31.00
N GLY A 185 17.70 -2.91 -30.23
CA GLY A 185 18.86 -3.16 -29.35
C GLY A 185 18.77 -2.53 -27.96
N VAL A 186 17.59 -2.15 -27.52
CA VAL A 186 17.37 -1.68 -26.14
C VAL A 186 17.50 -2.86 -25.17
N GLU A 187 18.26 -2.67 -24.08
CA GLU A 187 18.56 -3.69 -23.08
C GLU A 187 18.07 -3.34 -21.66
N ALA A 188 17.64 -2.10 -21.43
CA ALA A 188 17.17 -1.65 -20.11
C ALA A 188 15.81 -0.96 -20.21
N PHE A 189 14.88 -1.32 -19.30
CA PHE A 189 13.46 -0.98 -19.40
C PHE A 189 12.89 -0.46 -18.09
N GLY A 190 11.94 0.50 -18.18
CA GLY A 190 11.15 0.99 -17.06
C GLY A 190 9.66 0.78 -17.29
N PHE A 191 9.03 -0.18 -16.61
CA PHE A 191 7.61 -0.50 -16.75
C PHE A 191 6.76 0.42 -15.88
N GLY A 192 6.03 1.33 -16.52
CA GLY A 192 5.12 2.29 -15.88
C GLY A 192 3.65 1.90 -15.93
N GLY A 193 2.76 2.69 -15.29
CA GLY A 193 1.30 2.47 -15.32
C GLY A 193 0.78 1.26 -14.53
N LEU A 194 1.65 0.50 -13.86
CA LEU A 194 1.34 -0.77 -13.20
C LEU A 194 0.84 -0.63 -11.75
N ALA A 195 1.10 0.49 -11.08
CA ALA A 195 0.82 0.67 -9.65
C ALA A 195 -0.65 0.40 -9.25
N ARG A 196 -1.60 0.66 -10.15
CA ARG A 196 -3.05 0.44 -9.93
C ARG A 196 -3.60 -0.83 -10.59
N LYS A 197 -2.80 -1.56 -11.36
CA LYS A 197 -3.20 -2.83 -11.98
C LYS A 197 -3.33 -3.92 -10.91
N PRO A 198 -4.23 -4.90 -11.09
CA PRO A 198 -4.31 -6.07 -10.22
C PRO A 198 -2.98 -6.83 -10.18
N THR A 199 -2.70 -7.50 -9.06
CA THR A 199 -1.46 -8.30 -8.94
C THR A 199 -1.41 -9.44 -9.95
N SER A 200 -2.57 -10.06 -10.27
CA SER A 200 -2.68 -11.09 -11.32
C SER A 200 -2.25 -10.58 -12.70
N PHE A 201 -2.62 -9.35 -13.07
CA PHE A 201 -2.19 -8.74 -14.31
C PHE A 201 -0.65 -8.59 -14.38
N ILE A 202 -0.04 -8.17 -13.27
CA ILE A 202 1.42 -7.97 -13.20
C ILE A 202 2.15 -9.31 -13.26
N ILE A 203 1.62 -10.33 -12.60
CA ILE A 203 2.15 -11.69 -12.65
C ILE A 203 2.11 -12.23 -14.09
N ASP A 204 0.96 -12.14 -14.77
CA ASP A 204 0.84 -12.55 -16.18
C ASP A 204 1.83 -11.82 -17.08
N LEU A 205 2.01 -10.51 -16.87
CA LEU A 205 3.01 -9.73 -17.59
C LEU A 205 4.43 -10.26 -17.34
N ILE A 206 4.82 -10.48 -16.09
CA ILE A 206 6.17 -10.96 -15.75
C ILE A 206 6.42 -12.36 -16.33
N ASP A 207 5.46 -13.28 -16.22
CA ASP A 207 5.61 -14.63 -16.76
C ASP A 207 5.76 -14.62 -18.29
N LYS A 208 5.00 -13.77 -18.99
CA LYS A 208 5.16 -13.59 -20.45
C LYS A 208 6.49 -12.91 -20.83
N LEU A 209 6.97 -11.96 -20.03
CA LEU A 209 8.31 -11.39 -20.20
C LEU A 209 9.39 -12.47 -20.06
N ILE A 210 9.28 -13.35 -19.05
CA ILE A 210 10.20 -14.48 -18.86
C ILE A 210 10.22 -15.40 -20.08
N ILE A 211 9.05 -15.74 -20.63
CA ILE A 211 8.94 -16.58 -21.85
C ILE A 211 9.62 -15.88 -23.03
N GLU A 212 9.34 -14.59 -23.21
CA GLU A 212 9.93 -13.81 -24.31
C GLU A 212 11.46 -13.69 -24.21
N ILE A 213 11.98 -13.46 -22.99
CA ILE A 213 13.42 -13.39 -22.73
C ILE A 213 14.09 -14.74 -23.06
N LYS A 214 13.50 -15.85 -22.60
CA LYS A 214 14.00 -17.21 -22.89
C LYS A 214 13.99 -17.52 -24.39
N ASN A 215 12.87 -17.22 -25.07
CA ASN A 215 12.73 -17.51 -26.50
C ASN A 215 13.70 -16.71 -27.37
N SER A 216 13.98 -15.47 -27.01
CA SER A 216 14.89 -14.62 -27.77
C SER A 216 16.38 -14.88 -27.46
N GLY A 217 16.70 -15.55 -26.37
CA GLY A 217 18.05 -15.79 -25.88
C GLY A 217 18.82 -14.53 -25.47
N LYS A 218 18.20 -13.35 -25.54
CA LYS A 218 18.83 -12.07 -25.17
C LYS A 218 18.29 -11.63 -23.82
N ILE A 219 19.14 -11.46 -22.83
CA ILE A 219 18.77 -11.08 -21.46
C ILE A 219 18.85 -9.55 -21.32
N PRO A 220 17.77 -8.86 -20.90
CA PRO A 220 17.84 -7.45 -20.55
C PRO A 220 18.83 -7.21 -19.42
N SER A 221 19.57 -6.11 -19.49
CA SER A 221 20.51 -5.74 -18.42
C SER A 221 19.75 -5.32 -17.15
N GLN A 222 18.65 -4.56 -17.31
CA GLN A 222 17.84 -4.10 -16.18
C GLN A 222 16.37 -3.96 -16.55
N ILE A 223 15.50 -4.29 -15.59
CA ILE A 223 14.06 -3.98 -15.62
C ILE A 223 13.68 -3.28 -14.32
N HIS A 224 13.17 -2.06 -14.44
CA HIS A 224 12.58 -1.30 -13.33
C HIS A 224 11.05 -1.34 -13.38
N PHE A 225 10.40 -1.61 -12.25
CA PHE A 225 8.94 -1.61 -12.11
C PHE A 225 8.48 -0.43 -11.27
N PHE A 226 7.90 0.59 -11.89
CA PHE A 226 7.46 1.80 -11.21
C PHE A 226 6.28 1.56 -10.27
N GLY A 227 6.43 2.00 -9.00
CA GLY A 227 5.38 1.97 -7.98
C GLY A 227 5.02 0.58 -7.43
N LEU A 228 5.85 -0.45 -7.63
CA LEU A 228 5.53 -1.85 -7.35
C LEU A 228 6.32 -2.48 -6.19
N ALA A 229 6.11 -2.01 -4.98
CA ALA A 229 6.65 -2.65 -3.78
C ALA A 229 5.65 -3.62 -3.13
N ARG A 230 5.10 -4.56 -3.90
CA ARG A 230 4.18 -5.60 -3.39
C ARG A 230 4.96 -6.87 -3.07
N ILE A 231 4.92 -7.32 -1.80
CA ILE A 231 5.65 -8.51 -1.32
C ILE A 231 5.27 -9.76 -2.14
N SER A 232 4.00 -9.89 -2.54
CA SER A 232 3.50 -11.00 -3.38
C SER A 232 4.15 -11.08 -4.78
N LEU A 233 4.79 -10.02 -5.26
CA LEU A 233 5.51 -10.02 -6.54
C LEU A 233 6.97 -10.46 -6.42
N PHE A 234 7.55 -10.50 -5.23
CA PHE A 234 8.98 -10.81 -5.07
C PHE A 234 9.39 -12.18 -5.61
N PRO A 235 8.60 -13.27 -5.46
CA PRO A 235 8.92 -14.54 -6.10
C PRO A 235 9.03 -14.45 -7.63
N PHE A 236 8.23 -13.59 -8.27
CA PHE A 236 8.27 -13.39 -9.72
C PHE A 236 9.44 -12.49 -10.16
N PHE A 237 9.73 -11.46 -9.41
CA PHE A 237 10.94 -10.66 -9.61
C PHE A 237 12.20 -11.52 -9.48
N LYS A 238 12.20 -12.46 -8.52
CA LYS A 238 13.31 -13.40 -8.35
C LYS A 238 13.52 -14.28 -9.60
N LYS A 239 12.44 -14.75 -10.24
CA LYS A 239 12.54 -15.52 -11.49
C LYS A 239 13.22 -14.72 -12.62
N LEU A 240 13.00 -13.40 -12.71
CA LEU A 240 13.71 -12.54 -13.66
C LEU A 240 15.19 -12.43 -13.31
N GLU A 241 15.53 -12.29 -12.03
CA GLU A 241 16.92 -12.27 -11.58
C GLU A 241 17.64 -13.61 -11.85
N ASP A 242 16.95 -14.73 -11.67
CA ASP A 242 17.50 -16.05 -11.97
C ASP A 242 17.83 -16.23 -13.46
N LEU A 243 17.25 -15.41 -14.34
CA LEU A 243 17.63 -15.31 -15.75
C LEU A 243 18.83 -14.37 -16.01
N GLY A 244 19.28 -13.63 -15.01
CA GLY A 244 20.36 -12.65 -15.13
C GLY A 244 19.91 -11.19 -15.31
N VAL A 245 18.60 -10.89 -15.21
CA VAL A 245 18.07 -9.53 -15.28
C VAL A 245 18.29 -8.82 -13.95
N GLU A 246 18.85 -7.62 -13.93
CA GLU A 246 18.82 -6.77 -12.74
C GLU A 246 17.39 -6.22 -12.55
N VAL A 247 16.71 -6.62 -11.49
CA VAL A 247 15.36 -6.16 -11.18
C VAL A 247 15.41 -5.04 -10.15
N THR A 248 14.80 -3.91 -10.48
CA THR A 248 14.65 -2.77 -9.56
C THR A 248 13.19 -2.34 -9.49
N PHE A 249 12.78 -1.74 -8.38
CA PHE A 249 11.44 -1.21 -8.20
C PHE A 249 11.43 -0.06 -7.20
N ASP A 250 10.38 0.77 -7.25
CA ASP A 250 10.19 1.86 -6.30
C ASP A 250 8.82 1.82 -5.62
N SER A 251 8.69 2.45 -4.50
CA SER A 251 7.41 2.85 -3.93
C SER A 251 7.58 3.75 -2.72
N ALA A 252 6.76 4.80 -2.61
CA ALA A 252 6.59 5.59 -1.39
C ALA A 252 5.46 5.08 -0.48
N SER A 253 4.82 3.95 -0.80
CA SER A 253 3.61 3.49 -0.11
C SER A 253 3.83 3.23 1.38
N PHE A 254 4.95 2.62 1.76
CA PHE A 254 5.30 2.34 3.15
C PHE A 254 5.62 3.60 3.94
N LEU A 255 6.37 4.51 3.33
CA LEU A 255 6.66 5.83 3.88
C LEU A 255 5.36 6.59 4.15
N ARG A 256 4.54 6.76 3.12
CA ARG A 256 3.32 7.58 3.16
C ARG A 256 2.19 6.95 3.97
N ARG A 257 2.17 5.65 4.14
CA ARG A 257 1.23 4.95 5.02
C ARG A 257 1.20 5.57 6.42
N ALA A 258 2.32 6.06 6.90
CA ALA A 258 2.45 6.69 8.22
C ALA A 258 1.48 7.86 8.45
N TRP A 259 1.09 8.58 7.39
CA TRP A 259 0.19 9.75 7.51
C TRP A 259 -1.04 9.73 6.59
N LEU A 260 -1.08 8.87 5.58
CA LEU A 260 -2.26 8.71 4.73
C LEU A 260 -3.25 7.69 5.28
N SER A 261 -2.80 6.73 6.07
CA SER A 261 -3.68 5.74 6.70
C SER A 261 -4.10 6.16 8.10
N ALA A 262 -5.37 5.97 8.43
CA ALA A 262 -5.88 6.17 9.79
C ALA A 262 -5.55 5.00 10.73
N GLN A 263 -5.40 3.80 10.18
CA GLN A 263 -5.12 2.56 10.89
C GLN A 263 -3.92 1.85 10.27
N ASN A 264 -3.29 0.98 11.04
CA ASN A 264 -2.14 0.18 10.58
C ASN A 264 -1.02 1.03 9.96
N ASN A 265 -0.79 2.23 10.50
CA ASN A 265 0.16 3.22 10.01
C ASN A 265 1.53 3.15 10.69
N TYR A 266 1.71 2.23 11.63
CA TYR A 266 2.98 1.79 12.22
C TYR A 266 3.14 0.30 11.95
N MET A 267 4.15 -0.08 11.21
CA MET A 267 4.41 -1.46 10.79
C MET A 267 5.28 -2.21 11.80
N THR A 268 5.21 -3.53 11.81
CA THR A 268 6.16 -4.37 12.53
C THR A 268 6.71 -5.48 11.65
N ILE A 269 7.85 -6.03 12.06
CA ILE A 269 8.52 -7.13 11.33
C ILE A 269 7.68 -8.40 11.26
N SER A 270 6.73 -8.58 12.19
CA SER A 270 5.77 -9.70 12.17
C SER A 270 4.64 -9.53 11.17
N GLY A 271 4.58 -8.38 10.45
CA GLY A 271 3.48 -8.03 9.57
C GLY A 271 2.26 -7.43 10.26
N LYS A 272 2.21 -7.46 11.60
CA LYS A 272 1.16 -6.78 12.36
C LYS A 272 1.31 -5.26 12.21
N GLY A 273 0.23 -4.58 11.82
CA GLY A 273 0.17 -3.13 11.80
C GLY A 273 -0.49 -2.59 13.07
N TYR A 274 0.03 -1.49 13.60
CA TYR A 274 -0.55 -0.75 14.72
C TYR A 274 -1.01 0.63 14.28
N SER A 275 -1.93 1.22 15.05
CA SER A 275 -2.48 2.54 14.76
C SER A 275 -1.86 3.57 15.68
N ALA A 276 -1.11 4.51 15.11
CA ALA A 276 -0.61 5.65 15.87
C ALA A 276 -1.76 6.53 16.37
N ILE A 277 -1.59 7.04 17.57
CA ILE A 277 -2.59 7.79 18.32
C ILE A 277 -2.68 9.22 17.79
N ARG A 278 -3.83 9.57 17.24
CA ARG A 278 -4.04 10.87 16.62
C ARG A 278 -4.37 11.95 17.63
N ILE A 279 -3.49 12.93 17.73
CA ILE A 279 -3.66 14.14 18.54
C ILE A 279 -3.44 15.35 17.64
N PRO A 280 -4.49 15.87 16.96
CA PRO A 280 -4.37 17.02 16.09
C PRO A 280 -3.93 18.26 16.84
N GLN A 281 -3.21 19.13 16.17
CA GLN A 281 -2.73 20.38 16.73
C GLN A 281 -3.84 21.44 16.68
N ILE A 282 -4.04 22.17 17.76
CA ILE A 282 -4.91 23.34 17.83
C ILE A 282 -4.12 24.59 17.53
N GLY A 283 -4.44 25.29 16.45
CA GLY A 283 -3.76 26.53 16.08
C GLY A 283 -4.49 27.33 15.00
N GLU A 284 -4.24 28.62 14.94
CA GLU A 284 -4.91 29.57 14.04
C GLU A 284 -4.67 29.29 12.54
N LYS A 285 -3.56 28.62 12.19
CA LYS A 285 -3.17 28.31 10.80
C LYS A 285 -3.33 26.84 10.42
N THR A 286 -3.47 25.94 11.38
CA THR A 286 -3.78 24.55 11.12
C THR A 286 -5.28 24.34 11.13
N GLY A 287 -5.96 24.92 10.14
CA GLY A 287 -7.30 24.46 9.82
C GLY A 287 -7.25 22.94 9.77
N LEU A 288 -8.07 22.27 10.59
CA LEU A 288 -8.36 20.85 10.44
C LEU A 288 -8.58 20.60 8.94
N ARG A 289 -7.62 19.98 8.24
CA ARG A 289 -7.77 19.63 6.82
C ARG A 289 -8.97 18.70 6.70
N GLY A 290 -10.13 19.28 6.40
CA GLY A 290 -11.42 18.63 6.31
C GLY A 290 -12.48 19.46 7.03
N LYS A 291 -12.99 20.53 6.39
CA LYS A 291 -14.32 21.16 6.47
C LYS A 291 -15.11 21.23 7.80
N LYS A 292 -14.54 20.96 8.97
CA LYS A 292 -15.20 21.27 10.25
C LYS A 292 -14.42 22.40 10.93
N LYS A 293 -14.87 23.63 10.70
CA LYS A 293 -14.50 24.77 11.54
C LYS A 293 -14.88 24.42 12.97
N LEU A 294 -13.97 24.70 13.93
CA LEU A 294 -14.33 24.74 15.35
C LEU A 294 -15.58 25.60 15.48
N LYS A 295 -16.55 25.16 16.28
CA LYS A 295 -17.74 25.99 16.55
C LYS A 295 -17.24 27.29 17.17
N SER A 296 -17.82 28.43 16.78
CA SER A 296 -17.41 29.78 17.18
C SER A 296 -17.34 30.04 18.70
N ASN A 297 -17.84 29.13 19.51
CA ASN A 297 -17.92 29.23 20.98
C ASN A 297 -16.96 28.27 21.72
N GLN A 298 -15.98 27.64 21.05
CA GLN A 298 -15.05 26.76 21.79
C GLN A 298 -13.86 27.58 22.31
N ASN A 299 -13.54 27.40 23.59
CA ASN A 299 -12.39 28.02 24.22
C ASN A 299 -11.09 27.37 23.73
N ILE A 300 -10.37 28.04 22.84
CA ILE A 300 -9.12 27.57 22.25
C ILE A 300 -8.08 27.27 23.35
N SER A 301 -8.06 28.04 24.43
CA SER A 301 -7.14 27.83 25.54
C SER A 301 -7.38 26.51 26.26
N GLU A 302 -8.64 26.15 26.52
CA GLU A 302 -9.00 24.86 27.10
C GLU A 302 -8.65 23.69 26.19
N LEU A 303 -8.90 23.82 24.89
CA LEU A 303 -8.53 22.80 23.91
C LEU A 303 -7.02 22.59 23.86
N LYS A 304 -6.22 23.65 23.96
CA LYS A 304 -4.74 23.55 24.02
C LYS A 304 -4.27 22.85 25.33
N ILE A 305 -4.93 23.10 26.44
CA ILE A 305 -4.64 22.40 27.71
C ILE A 305 -4.92 20.90 27.55
N LEU A 306 -6.09 20.52 27.05
CA LEU A 306 -6.45 19.12 26.79
C LEU A 306 -5.50 18.44 25.81
N GLU A 307 -5.06 19.17 24.79
CA GLU A 307 -4.06 18.69 23.82
C GLU A 307 -2.74 18.33 24.51
N GLN A 308 -2.23 19.22 25.38
CA GLN A 308 -1.00 18.98 26.14
C GLN A 308 -1.17 17.86 27.16
N GLU A 309 -2.33 17.76 27.82
CA GLU A 309 -2.65 16.64 28.71
C GLU A 309 -2.61 15.29 27.98
N CYS A 310 -3.15 15.20 26.74
CA CYS A 310 -3.07 13.98 25.93
C CYS A 310 -1.61 13.56 25.67
N LEU A 311 -0.76 14.51 25.25
CA LEU A 311 0.65 14.26 24.99
C LEU A 311 1.38 13.82 26.26
N GLN A 312 1.16 14.53 27.37
CA GLN A 312 1.75 14.21 28.66
C GLN A 312 1.34 12.83 29.17
N LYS A 313 0.03 12.49 29.10
CA LYS A 313 -0.45 11.18 29.56
C LYS A 313 0.14 10.02 28.78
N ILE A 314 0.34 10.15 27.45
CA ILE A 314 1.01 9.11 26.66
C ILE A 314 2.46 8.93 27.11
N ARG A 315 3.19 10.01 27.43
CA ARG A 315 4.57 9.95 27.91
C ARG A 315 4.66 9.35 29.33
N LEU A 316 3.74 9.73 30.21
CA LEU A 316 3.64 9.15 31.56
C LEU A 316 3.28 7.65 31.50
N TYR A 317 2.43 7.25 30.56
CA TYR A 317 2.14 5.84 30.31
C TYR A 317 3.40 5.07 29.83
N ASP A 318 4.13 5.66 28.90
CA ASP A 318 5.38 5.06 28.40
C ASP A 318 6.41 4.83 29.50
N SER A 319 6.47 5.75 30.49
CA SER A 319 7.33 5.63 31.66
C SER A 319 6.74 4.80 32.81
N GLY A 320 5.52 4.24 32.64
CA GLY A 320 4.86 3.39 33.65
C GLY A 320 4.21 4.13 34.81
N GLN A 321 4.00 5.46 34.70
CA GLN A 321 3.47 6.30 35.78
C GLN A 321 1.94 6.40 35.80
N VAL A 322 1.27 6.03 34.71
CA VAL A 322 -0.19 6.00 34.61
C VAL A 322 -0.64 4.74 33.86
N ASP A 323 -1.88 4.33 34.06
CA ASP A 323 -2.47 3.20 33.39
C ASP A 323 -3.01 3.55 31.97
N VAL A 324 -3.38 2.54 31.22
CA VAL A 324 -3.87 2.68 29.85
C VAL A 324 -5.24 3.39 29.79
N GLU A 325 -6.11 3.18 30.78
CA GLU A 325 -7.44 3.79 30.80
C GLU A 325 -7.35 5.30 31.05
N SER A 326 -6.39 5.75 31.84
CA SER A 326 -6.08 7.18 32.02
C SER A 326 -5.74 7.86 30.71
N VAL A 327 -4.99 7.18 29.83
CA VAL A 327 -4.66 7.69 28.47
C VAL A 327 -5.90 7.69 27.58
N LEU A 328 -6.66 6.60 27.56
CA LEU A 328 -7.84 6.49 26.69
C LEU A 328 -8.92 7.51 27.09
N SER A 329 -9.12 7.75 28.39
CA SER A 329 -10.10 8.71 28.91
C SER A 329 -9.79 10.14 28.45
N ILE A 330 -8.54 10.59 28.54
CA ILE A 330 -8.17 11.93 28.10
C ILE A 330 -8.25 12.09 26.57
N LEU A 331 -7.90 11.04 25.82
CA LEU A 331 -8.05 11.03 24.36
C LEU A 331 -9.51 11.13 23.94
N GLU A 332 -10.42 10.42 24.62
CA GLU A 332 -11.86 10.52 24.38
C GLU A 332 -12.39 11.92 24.65
N LYS A 333 -11.98 12.52 25.78
CA LYS A 333 -12.35 13.88 26.16
C LYS A 333 -11.90 14.89 25.09
N TYR A 334 -10.67 14.75 24.59
CA TYR A 334 -10.12 15.60 23.55
C TYR A 334 -10.84 15.42 22.20
N ASP A 335 -11.11 14.17 21.80
CA ASP A 335 -11.86 13.87 20.57
C ASP A 335 -13.27 14.47 20.57
N LYS A 336 -13.98 14.36 21.71
CA LYS A 336 -15.30 14.99 21.92
C LYS A 336 -15.20 16.51 21.88
N ALA A 337 -14.24 17.11 22.58
CA ALA A 337 -14.02 18.54 22.62
C ALA A 337 -13.68 19.13 21.25
N THR A 338 -12.92 18.40 20.42
CA THR A 338 -12.55 18.80 19.06
C THR A 338 -13.56 18.37 17.99
N ASN A 339 -14.68 17.73 18.37
CA ASN A 339 -15.76 17.30 17.48
C ASN A 339 -15.32 16.38 16.32
N GLN A 340 -14.24 15.59 16.52
CA GLN A 340 -13.70 14.72 15.47
C GLN A 340 -14.49 13.42 15.33
N ASN A 341 -15.10 12.92 16.44
CA ASN A 341 -15.90 11.70 16.49
C ASN A 341 -15.20 10.47 15.92
N ARG A 342 -13.87 10.36 16.12
CA ARG A 342 -13.04 9.26 15.61
C ARG A 342 -12.61 8.30 16.70
N PHE A 343 -12.61 8.73 17.95
CA PHE A 343 -12.13 7.93 19.08
C PHE A 343 -12.90 6.62 19.21
N GLN A 344 -14.23 6.65 19.10
CA GLN A 344 -15.05 5.43 19.18
C GLN A 344 -14.68 4.37 18.16
N ILE A 345 -14.28 4.78 16.93
CA ILE A 345 -13.87 3.86 15.86
C ILE A 345 -12.45 3.33 16.09
N LEU A 346 -11.58 4.15 16.71
CA LEU A 346 -10.16 3.86 16.84
C LEU A 346 -9.75 3.38 18.24
N ARG A 347 -10.67 3.40 19.23
CA ARG A 347 -10.36 3.09 20.64
C ARG A 347 -9.66 1.74 20.80
N GLU A 348 -10.20 0.68 20.19
CA GLU A 348 -9.62 -0.66 20.30
C GLU A 348 -8.22 -0.73 19.64
N HIS A 349 -8.03 -0.05 18.53
CA HIS A 349 -6.72 0.06 17.89
C HIS A 349 -5.70 0.83 18.74
N TYR A 350 -6.15 1.89 19.44
CA TYR A 350 -5.28 2.64 20.35
C TYR A 350 -4.95 1.81 21.60
N LEU A 351 -5.95 1.14 22.17
CA LEU A 351 -5.76 0.22 23.30
C LEU A 351 -4.73 -0.87 22.95
N GLU A 352 -4.86 -1.47 21.77
CA GLU A 352 -3.91 -2.49 21.30
C GLU A 352 -2.50 -1.91 21.13
N THR A 353 -2.37 -0.74 20.50
CA THR A 353 -1.08 -0.07 20.33
C THR A 353 -0.42 0.21 21.67
N LEU A 354 -1.17 0.73 22.63
CA LEU A 354 -0.67 1.03 23.97
C LEU A 354 -0.28 -0.26 24.72
N LYS A 355 -1.14 -1.27 24.77
CA LYS A 355 -0.86 -2.54 25.47
C LYS A 355 0.36 -3.28 24.94
N ASP A 356 0.50 -3.34 23.61
CA ASP A 356 1.59 -4.09 22.99
C ASP A 356 2.91 -3.32 22.97
N MET A 357 2.90 -2.01 23.13
CA MET A 357 4.06 -1.09 23.11
C MET A 357 5.07 -1.42 21.99
N PRO A 358 4.65 -1.47 20.70
CA PRO A 358 5.52 -1.97 19.64
C PRO A 358 6.78 -1.13 19.42
N TRP A 359 6.77 0.14 19.79
CA TRP A 359 7.94 1.02 19.71
C TRP A 359 9.06 0.60 20.68
N LYS A 360 8.74 0.02 21.83
CA LYS A 360 9.73 -0.50 22.80
C LYS A 360 10.40 -1.79 22.32
N LYS A 361 9.72 -2.55 21.46
CA LYS A 361 10.19 -3.82 20.90
C LYS A 361 10.93 -3.64 19.57
N CYS A 362 10.88 -2.45 18.98
CA CYS A 362 11.47 -2.14 17.70
C CYS A 362 12.94 -1.71 17.85
N GLU A 363 13.80 -2.33 17.05
CA GLU A 363 15.24 -2.04 17.08
C GLU A 363 15.68 -0.94 16.09
N CYS A 364 14.76 -0.37 15.31
CA CYS A 364 15.15 0.65 14.35
C CYS A 364 15.68 1.92 15.03
N PRO A 365 16.62 2.64 14.40
CA PRO A 365 17.18 3.89 14.96
C PRO A 365 16.11 4.93 15.31
N ILE A 366 15.01 4.99 14.56
CA ILE A 366 13.91 5.92 14.84
C ILE A 366 13.25 5.64 16.19
N CYS A 367 12.81 4.39 16.43
CA CYS A 367 12.15 4.03 17.69
C CYS A 367 13.08 4.16 18.88
N LYS A 368 14.37 3.83 18.71
CA LYS A 368 15.38 4.02 19.75
C LYS A 368 15.63 5.51 20.08
N SER A 369 15.57 6.37 19.06
CA SER A 369 15.84 7.81 19.23
C SER A 369 14.68 8.57 19.84
N ILE A 370 13.44 8.36 19.36
CA ILE A 370 12.29 9.19 19.76
C ILE A 370 11.25 8.44 20.62
N GLY A 371 11.46 7.16 20.91
CA GLY A 371 10.59 6.37 21.79
C GLY A 371 9.11 6.46 21.41
N VAL A 372 8.27 6.73 22.40
CA VAL A 372 6.81 6.81 22.25
C VAL A 372 6.34 7.88 21.26
N GLU A 373 7.15 8.91 20.98
CA GLU A 373 6.79 9.96 20.02
C GLU A 373 6.48 9.40 18.62
N VAL A 374 7.06 8.25 18.24
CA VAL A 374 6.83 7.63 16.93
C VAL A 374 5.38 7.19 16.74
N ILE A 375 4.67 6.82 17.82
CA ILE A 375 3.27 6.40 17.74
C ILE A 375 2.29 7.55 17.99
N ILE A 376 2.76 8.77 18.13
CA ILE A 376 1.90 9.96 18.18
C ILE A 376 1.68 10.47 16.76
N PHE A 377 0.44 10.42 16.29
CA PHE A 377 0.07 10.89 14.95
C PHE A 377 -0.20 12.40 14.98
N ARG A 378 0.87 13.19 14.79
CA ARG A 378 0.86 14.63 14.90
C ARG A 378 2.04 15.26 14.17
N GLY A 379 1.81 16.31 13.40
CA GLY A 379 2.85 17.08 12.71
C GLY A 379 3.72 16.25 11.75
N ASN A 380 4.53 16.95 10.96
CA ASN A 380 5.35 16.30 9.94
C ASN A 380 6.53 15.53 10.55
N ASN A 381 7.18 16.08 11.59
CA ASN A 381 8.36 15.47 12.19
C ASN A 381 8.10 14.06 12.74
N ARG A 382 6.99 13.86 13.49
CA ARG A 382 6.61 12.52 13.98
C ARG A 382 6.16 11.61 12.86
N ASN A 383 5.30 12.13 11.98
CA ASN A 383 4.72 11.34 10.90
C ASN A 383 5.78 10.86 9.91
N ARG A 384 6.72 11.73 9.51
CA ARG A 384 7.83 11.34 8.62
C ARG A 384 8.77 10.34 9.29
N ARG A 385 9.12 10.54 10.58
CA ARG A 385 9.93 9.55 11.31
C ARG A 385 9.24 8.20 11.43
N ARG A 386 7.92 8.16 11.66
CA ARG A 386 7.15 6.92 11.58
C ARG A 386 7.18 6.32 10.17
N GLY A 387 7.16 7.16 9.14
CA GLY A 387 7.34 6.72 7.75
C GLY A 387 8.71 6.09 7.52
N PHE A 388 9.77 6.70 8.04
CA PHE A 388 11.14 6.17 7.97
C PHE A 388 11.24 4.81 8.69
N HIS A 389 10.63 4.69 9.87
CA HIS A 389 10.49 3.41 10.55
C HIS A 389 9.79 2.37 9.67
N ASN A 390 8.67 2.71 9.02
CA ASN A 390 7.95 1.80 8.14
C ASN A 390 8.79 1.33 6.94
N VAL A 391 9.58 2.23 6.34
CA VAL A 391 10.51 1.89 5.26
C VAL A 391 11.57 0.92 5.75
N TRP A 392 12.13 1.14 6.96
CA TRP A 392 13.10 0.24 7.56
C TRP A 392 12.50 -1.17 7.79
N ILE A 393 11.27 -1.25 8.33
CA ILE A 393 10.55 -2.52 8.50
C ILE A 393 10.34 -3.21 7.17
N PHE A 394 9.83 -2.48 6.15
CA PHE A 394 9.63 -3.03 4.82
C PHE A 394 10.92 -3.60 4.22
N TYR A 395 12.02 -2.86 4.33
CA TYR A 395 13.30 -3.30 3.79
C TYR A 395 13.84 -4.56 4.48
N LYS A 396 13.65 -4.70 5.79
CA LYS A 396 13.98 -5.95 6.52
C LYS A 396 13.15 -7.14 6.04
N ILE A 397 11.87 -6.94 5.78
CA ILE A 397 10.98 -7.94 5.19
C ILE A 397 11.43 -8.27 3.76
N PHE A 398 11.72 -7.25 2.96
CA PHE A 398 12.17 -7.37 1.57
C PHE A 398 13.47 -8.18 1.43
N LYS A 399 14.44 -7.95 2.31
CA LYS A 399 15.71 -8.68 2.28
C LYS A 399 15.60 -10.13 2.81
N ASN A 400 14.51 -10.48 3.48
CA ASN A 400 14.26 -11.83 4.04
C ASN A 400 12.79 -12.27 3.84
N PRO A 401 12.30 -12.38 2.59
CA PRO A 401 10.88 -12.62 2.31
C PRO A 401 10.39 -13.98 2.84
N ASP A 402 11.21 -15.02 2.82
CA ASP A 402 10.84 -16.38 3.24
C ASP A 402 10.47 -16.45 4.73
N ARG A 403 11.13 -15.65 5.55
CA ARG A 403 10.87 -15.56 7.00
C ARG A 403 9.51 -14.95 7.33
N TRP A 404 8.93 -14.24 6.40
CA TRP A 404 7.65 -13.53 6.57
C TRP A 404 6.45 -14.34 6.08
N LEU A 405 6.64 -15.22 5.11
CA LEU A 405 5.58 -16.06 4.53
C LEU A 405 5.18 -17.25 5.43
N GLU A 406 5.93 -17.55 6.51
CA GLU A 406 5.81 -18.81 7.26
C GLU A 406 5.14 -18.73 8.65
N LYS A 407 4.63 -17.59 9.17
CA LYS A 407 4.14 -17.52 10.56
C LYS A 407 2.61 -17.50 10.71
N PRO A 408 2.05 -18.48 11.49
CA PRO A 408 0.64 -18.49 11.85
C PRO A 408 0.31 -17.63 13.07
N LEU A 409 -0.93 -17.14 13.16
CA LEU A 409 -1.47 -16.35 14.27
C LEU A 409 -2.53 -17.16 15.04
N THR A 410 -2.53 -17.04 16.37
CA THR A 410 -3.52 -17.66 17.29
C THR A 410 -4.16 -16.64 18.23
N GLU A 411 -5.44 -16.70 18.48
CA GLU A 411 -6.25 -17.03 19.68
C GLU A 411 -7.70 -16.52 19.69
N LYS A 412 -8.62 -17.44 20.11
CA LYS A 412 -10.05 -17.40 20.48
C LYS A 412 -11.10 -17.06 19.41
N GLY A 413 -11.89 -18.07 19.07
CA GLY A 413 -12.98 -18.14 18.09
C GLY A 413 -12.86 -19.45 17.32
N LEU A 414 -13.49 -19.55 16.17
CA LEU A 414 -13.23 -20.65 15.23
C LEU A 414 -11.72 -20.78 14.96
N PRO A 415 -11.20 -21.99 14.76
CA PRO A 415 -9.82 -22.20 14.35
C PRO A 415 -9.49 -21.32 13.13
N GLU A 416 -8.32 -20.68 13.16
CA GLU A 416 -7.86 -19.89 12.02
C GLU A 416 -7.38 -20.78 10.90
N ILE A 417 -7.72 -20.44 9.66
CA ILE A 417 -7.24 -21.13 8.47
C ILE A 417 -6.41 -20.20 7.60
N ASP A 418 -5.33 -20.73 7.07
CA ASP A 418 -4.55 -20.12 6.02
C ASP A 418 -5.16 -20.51 4.66
N LEU A 419 -5.80 -19.57 4.00
CA LEU A 419 -6.46 -19.78 2.70
C LEU A 419 -5.49 -20.28 1.61
N ALA A 420 -4.21 -19.93 1.70
CA ALA A 420 -3.21 -20.35 0.71
C ALA A 420 -2.84 -21.85 0.80
N LYS A 421 -3.22 -22.49 1.89
CA LYS A 421 -3.00 -23.94 2.11
C LYS A 421 -4.15 -24.82 1.65
N LEU A 422 -5.29 -24.24 1.29
CA LEU A 422 -6.41 -24.98 0.72
C LEU A 422 -6.05 -25.50 -0.68
N LYS A 423 -6.38 -26.76 -0.94
CA LYS A 423 -6.03 -27.41 -2.22
C LYS A 423 -7.26 -27.47 -3.11
N ARG A 424 -7.07 -27.25 -4.40
CA ARG A 424 -8.09 -27.49 -5.43
C ARG A 424 -8.52 -28.96 -5.38
N GLY A 425 -9.84 -29.20 -5.42
CA GLY A 425 -10.42 -30.54 -5.31
C GLY A 425 -10.81 -30.95 -3.89
N GLU A 426 -10.43 -30.18 -2.84
CA GLU A 426 -11.04 -30.34 -1.53
C GLU A 426 -12.51 -29.89 -1.57
N ARG A 427 -13.38 -30.59 -0.85
CA ARG A 427 -14.81 -30.19 -0.71
C ARG A 427 -14.95 -29.08 0.32
N VAL A 428 -14.67 -27.87 -0.12
CA VAL A 428 -14.68 -26.65 0.71
C VAL A 428 -15.93 -25.82 0.42
N LEU A 429 -16.63 -25.42 1.49
CA LEU A 429 -17.66 -24.37 1.43
C LEU A 429 -17.13 -23.08 2.03
N VAL A 430 -17.17 -21.99 1.29
CA VAL A 430 -16.84 -20.66 1.81
C VAL A 430 -18.12 -19.92 2.19
N ILE A 431 -18.22 -19.46 3.42
CA ILE A 431 -19.32 -18.65 3.92
C ILE A 431 -18.86 -17.20 4.03
N THR A 432 -19.47 -16.31 3.26
CA THR A 432 -19.19 -14.87 3.33
C THR A 432 -20.44 -14.07 3.72
N SER A 433 -20.31 -12.76 3.86
CA SER A 433 -21.44 -11.89 4.24
C SER A 433 -21.75 -10.84 3.17
N CYS A 434 -23.01 -10.38 3.18
CA CYS A 434 -23.45 -9.25 2.37
C CYS A 434 -22.64 -7.98 2.68
N THR A 435 -22.58 -7.07 1.71
CA THR A 435 -21.88 -5.78 1.84
C THR A 435 -22.85 -4.60 1.92
N LYS A 436 -22.37 -3.45 2.39
CA LYS A 436 -23.15 -2.21 2.40
C LYS A 436 -23.42 -1.74 0.97
N GLU A 437 -22.41 -1.80 0.11
CA GLU A 437 -22.53 -1.42 -1.30
C GLU A 437 -23.21 -2.54 -2.11
N LYS A 438 -24.30 -2.18 -2.81
CA LYS A 438 -25.12 -3.09 -3.61
C LYS A 438 -25.49 -2.48 -4.96
N LEU A 439 -25.69 -3.32 -5.95
CA LEU A 439 -26.14 -2.90 -7.28
C LEU A 439 -27.56 -2.29 -7.18
N GLY A 440 -27.75 -1.11 -7.76
CA GLY A 440 -29.07 -0.48 -7.86
C GLY A 440 -29.77 -0.22 -6.53
N TYR A 441 -29.00 0.09 -5.51
CA TYR A 441 -29.45 0.32 -4.13
C TYR A 441 -30.70 1.22 -3.99
N SER A 442 -30.84 2.23 -4.83
CA SER A 442 -31.98 3.17 -4.85
C SER A 442 -33.07 2.86 -5.91
N SER A 443 -32.84 1.87 -6.78
CA SER A 443 -33.65 1.66 -7.98
C SER A 443 -34.39 0.31 -8.06
N LYS A 444 -34.45 -0.47 -6.95
CA LYS A 444 -35.09 -1.81 -6.90
C LYS A 444 -34.61 -2.78 -7.98
N VAL A 445 -33.34 -2.69 -8.35
CA VAL A 445 -32.74 -3.60 -9.33
C VAL A 445 -32.71 -5.02 -8.76
N LYS A 446 -33.08 -5.99 -9.59
CA LYS A 446 -32.96 -7.43 -9.31
C LYS A 446 -31.72 -7.97 -10.00
N ALA A 447 -30.89 -8.71 -9.27
CA ALA A 447 -29.71 -9.37 -9.82
C ALA A 447 -29.39 -10.63 -9.01
N PRO A 448 -28.61 -11.58 -9.57
CA PRO A 448 -28.05 -12.69 -8.82
C PRO A 448 -27.26 -12.18 -7.61
N ALA A 449 -27.30 -12.89 -6.48
CA ALA A 449 -26.63 -12.48 -5.26
C ALA A 449 -25.12 -12.25 -5.45
N LYS A 450 -24.46 -13.06 -6.30
CA LYS A 450 -23.04 -12.91 -6.66
C LYS A 450 -22.69 -11.59 -7.36
N ASP A 451 -23.67 -10.93 -7.97
CA ASP A 451 -23.49 -9.67 -8.71
C ASP A 451 -24.11 -8.48 -7.96
N MET A 452 -25.00 -8.77 -7.01
CA MET A 452 -25.66 -7.77 -6.18
C MET A 452 -24.69 -7.07 -5.21
N TYR A 453 -23.71 -7.77 -4.65
CA TYR A 453 -22.83 -7.26 -3.62
C TYR A 453 -21.52 -6.72 -4.21
N LEU A 454 -21.26 -5.41 -4.05
CA LEU A 454 -20.17 -4.69 -4.71
C LEU A 454 -18.95 -4.41 -3.83
N GLY A 455 -19.02 -4.73 -2.54
CA GLY A 455 -17.93 -4.44 -1.59
C GLY A 455 -16.63 -5.17 -1.94
N PRO A 456 -15.47 -4.52 -1.72
CA PRO A 456 -14.16 -5.05 -2.11
C PRO A 456 -13.84 -6.44 -1.53
N LEU A 457 -14.17 -6.69 -0.26
CA LEU A 457 -13.96 -8.00 0.37
C LEU A 457 -14.76 -9.09 -0.33
N PHE A 458 -16.05 -8.82 -0.57
CA PHE A 458 -16.91 -9.80 -1.23
C PHE A 458 -16.39 -10.18 -2.62
N ARG A 459 -15.99 -9.20 -3.42
CA ARG A 459 -15.40 -9.44 -4.75
C ARG A 459 -14.13 -10.30 -4.67
N LYS A 460 -13.30 -10.08 -3.65
CA LYS A 460 -12.09 -10.90 -3.45
C LYS A 460 -12.40 -12.31 -2.96
N VAL A 461 -13.42 -12.49 -2.12
CA VAL A 461 -13.90 -13.83 -1.74
C VAL A 461 -14.47 -14.57 -2.94
N LYS A 462 -15.28 -13.92 -3.77
CA LYS A 462 -15.78 -14.48 -5.02
C LYS A 462 -14.64 -14.93 -5.93
N GLU A 463 -13.66 -14.06 -6.17
CA GLU A 463 -12.47 -14.36 -6.98
C GLU A 463 -11.68 -15.55 -6.41
N PHE A 464 -11.50 -15.59 -5.08
CA PHE A 464 -10.85 -16.70 -4.40
C PHE A 464 -11.57 -18.04 -4.63
N CYS A 465 -12.89 -18.06 -4.53
CA CYS A 465 -13.70 -19.25 -4.76
C CYS A 465 -13.65 -19.71 -6.22
N GLU A 466 -13.77 -18.77 -7.16
CA GLU A 466 -13.71 -19.05 -8.60
C GLU A 466 -12.35 -19.64 -9.02
N ILE A 467 -11.24 -19.12 -8.51
CA ILE A 467 -9.89 -19.64 -8.81
C ILE A 467 -9.72 -21.08 -8.34
N ASN A 468 -10.25 -21.42 -7.16
CA ASN A 468 -10.10 -22.75 -6.55
C ASN A 468 -11.22 -23.72 -6.93
N SER A 469 -12.28 -23.27 -7.60
CA SER A 469 -13.51 -24.02 -7.83
C SER A 469 -14.17 -24.45 -6.52
N PHE A 470 -14.16 -23.56 -5.51
CA PHE A 470 -14.86 -23.78 -4.24
C PHE A 470 -16.28 -23.23 -4.30
N ASP A 471 -17.21 -23.95 -3.68
CA ASP A 471 -18.56 -23.45 -3.50
C ASP A 471 -18.57 -22.34 -2.44
N TYR A 472 -19.47 -21.38 -2.61
CA TYR A 472 -19.66 -20.35 -1.60
C TYR A 472 -21.13 -19.96 -1.43
N VAL A 473 -21.45 -19.48 -0.22
CA VAL A 473 -22.75 -18.94 0.14
C VAL A 473 -22.62 -17.61 0.86
N ILE A 474 -23.70 -16.83 0.86
CA ILE A 474 -23.69 -15.45 1.33
C ILE A 474 -24.70 -15.28 2.46
N ILE A 475 -24.27 -14.86 3.64
CA ILE A 475 -25.20 -14.48 4.72
C ILE A 475 -25.70 -13.06 4.45
N SER A 476 -26.97 -12.94 4.15
CA SER A 476 -27.68 -11.68 3.91
C SER A 476 -28.38 -11.21 5.17
N ALA A 477 -28.24 -9.93 5.51
CA ALA A 477 -28.95 -9.32 6.64
C ALA A 477 -30.48 -9.25 6.42
N LYS A 478 -30.98 -9.45 5.20
CA LYS A 478 -32.40 -9.42 4.86
C LYS A 478 -32.96 -10.81 4.52
N TYR A 479 -32.21 -11.60 3.78
CA TYR A 479 -32.71 -12.82 3.16
C TYR A 479 -32.22 -14.13 3.83
N GLY A 480 -31.40 -14.04 4.89
CA GLY A 480 -30.76 -15.22 5.49
C GLY A 480 -29.61 -15.74 4.63
N LEU A 481 -29.54 -17.04 4.38
CA LEU A 481 -28.53 -17.63 3.50
C LEU A 481 -28.96 -17.55 2.03
N LEU A 482 -28.03 -17.11 1.17
CA LEU A 482 -28.21 -17.01 -0.28
C LEU A 482 -27.17 -17.85 -1.01
N PHE A 483 -27.61 -18.54 -2.07
CA PHE A 483 -26.70 -19.10 -3.06
C PHE A 483 -26.30 -18.02 -4.09
N PRO A 484 -25.14 -18.16 -4.75
CA PRO A 484 -24.61 -17.13 -5.65
C PRO A 484 -25.58 -16.71 -6.77
N ASP A 485 -26.34 -17.65 -7.31
CA ASP A 485 -27.24 -17.45 -8.45
C ASP A 485 -28.69 -17.09 -8.05
N GLU A 486 -29.01 -17.05 -6.75
CA GLU A 486 -30.32 -16.59 -6.28
C GLU A 486 -30.53 -15.12 -6.64
N VAL A 487 -31.59 -14.83 -7.39
CA VAL A 487 -31.96 -13.47 -7.80
C VAL A 487 -32.61 -12.75 -6.61
N ILE A 488 -32.00 -11.64 -6.20
CA ILE A 488 -32.49 -10.82 -5.10
C ILE A 488 -32.68 -9.37 -5.54
N GLU A 489 -33.48 -8.64 -4.79
CA GLU A 489 -33.63 -7.19 -4.93
C GLU A 489 -32.69 -6.44 -3.98
N GLY A 490 -32.15 -5.31 -4.41
CA GLY A 490 -31.32 -4.43 -3.58
C GLY A 490 -32.04 -3.97 -2.31
N TYR A 491 -31.32 -3.83 -1.19
CA TYR A 491 -31.89 -3.47 0.10
C TYR A 491 -30.88 -2.76 1.00
N GLU A 492 -31.38 -2.04 2.00
CA GLU A 492 -30.58 -1.43 3.06
C GLU A 492 -30.85 -2.11 4.40
N LYS A 493 -30.01 -3.07 4.78
CA LYS A 493 -30.04 -3.70 6.09
C LYS A 493 -28.67 -4.26 6.45
N VAL A 494 -28.27 -4.12 7.72
CA VAL A 494 -27.02 -4.64 8.30
C VAL A 494 -27.35 -5.27 9.64
N LEU A 495 -26.67 -6.34 10.02
CA LEU A 495 -26.80 -6.94 11.37
C LEU A 495 -26.05 -6.08 12.39
N LYS A 496 -26.77 -5.33 13.19
CA LYS A 496 -26.19 -4.38 14.17
C LYS A 496 -26.20 -4.89 15.61
N ASN A 497 -27.20 -5.67 15.97
CA ASN A 497 -27.46 -6.06 17.35
C ASN A 497 -27.96 -7.51 17.45
N LYS A 498 -28.13 -8.00 18.69
CA LYS A 498 -28.56 -9.36 18.98
C LYS A 498 -29.91 -9.69 18.35
N LYS A 499 -30.88 -8.76 18.37
CA LYS A 499 -32.21 -8.95 17.78
C LYS A 499 -32.15 -9.18 16.26
N ASP A 500 -31.29 -8.45 15.56
CA ASP A 500 -31.09 -8.65 14.12
C ASP A 500 -30.50 -10.03 13.82
N ILE A 501 -29.55 -10.48 14.65
CA ILE A 501 -28.90 -11.79 14.52
C ILE A 501 -29.91 -12.91 14.77
N GLU A 502 -30.69 -12.83 15.84
CA GLU A 502 -31.71 -13.81 16.20
C GLU A 502 -32.82 -13.92 15.14
N ALA A 503 -33.20 -12.82 14.52
CA ALA A 503 -34.20 -12.82 13.44
C ALA A 503 -33.72 -13.52 12.16
N ILE A 504 -32.43 -13.46 11.85
CA ILE A 504 -31.86 -14.04 10.62
C ILE A 504 -31.33 -15.46 10.82
N ARG A 505 -30.90 -15.82 12.04
CA ARG A 505 -30.31 -17.12 12.37
C ARG A 505 -31.14 -18.32 11.85
N PRO A 506 -32.46 -18.43 12.10
CA PRO A 506 -33.23 -19.58 11.63
C PRO A 506 -33.19 -19.75 10.11
N LEU A 507 -33.24 -18.64 9.36
CA LEU A 507 -33.18 -18.64 7.90
C LEU A 507 -31.82 -19.08 7.37
N VAL A 508 -30.74 -18.75 8.10
CA VAL A 508 -29.38 -19.20 7.78
C VAL A 508 -29.24 -20.69 8.08
N GLU A 509 -29.66 -21.11 9.28
CA GLU A 509 -29.53 -22.49 9.73
C GLU A 509 -30.32 -23.48 8.86
N GLU A 510 -31.56 -23.14 8.52
CA GLU A 510 -32.42 -24.02 7.69
C GLU A 510 -31.78 -24.38 6.36
N LYS A 511 -31.29 -23.40 5.62
CA LYS A 511 -30.67 -23.62 4.31
C LYS A 511 -29.29 -24.27 4.45
N LEU A 512 -28.48 -23.84 5.43
CA LEU A 512 -27.12 -24.32 5.59
C LEU A 512 -27.06 -25.79 6.02
N ARG A 513 -27.93 -26.24 6.94
CA ARG A 513 -28.05 -27.65 7.36
C ARG A 513 -28.23 -28.61 6.18
N LYS A 514 -28.92 -28.19 5.14
CA LYS A 514 -29.20 -29.03 3.98
C LYS A 514 -27.97 -29.33 3.11
N ILE A 515 -26.93 -28.50 3.22
CA ILE A 515 -25.76 -28.61 2.36
C ILE A 515 -24.45 -28.94 3.12
N LEU A 516 -24.41 -28.74 4.44
CA LEU A 516 -23.18 -28.91 5.23
C LEU A 516 -22.51 -30.27 5.07
N ASN A 517 -23.28 -31.33 4.90
CA ASN A 517 -22.78 -32.71 4.77
C ASN A 517 -22.03 -32.96 3.44
N ASN A 518 -22.13 -32.04 2.50
CA ASN A 518 -21.43 -32.16 1.21
C ASN A 518 -19.98 -31.69 1.30
N TYR A 519 -19.56 -31.10 2.43
CA TYR A 519 -18.27 -30.44 2.56
C TYR A 519 -17.45 -31.01 3.74
N ASP A 520 -16.16 -31.18 3.50
CA ASP A 520 -15.20 -31.64 4.50
C ASP A 520 -14.63 -30.45 5.31
N ARG A 521 -14.73 -29.24 4.75
CA ARG A 521 -14.22 -28.03 5.38
C ARG A 521 -15.11 -26.83 5.09
N ILE A 522 -15.36 -26.03 6.12
CA ILE A 522 -16.20 -24.84 6.03
C ILE A 522 -15.38 -23.63 6.47
N VAL A 523 -15.19 -22.69 5.57
CA VAL A 523 -14.33 -21.51 5.80
C VAL A 523 -15.20 -20.26 5.87
N VAL A 524 -15.20 -19.62 7.04
CA VAL A 524 -16.01 -18.41 7.28
C VAL A 524 -15.16 -17.15 7.07
N ILE A 525 -15.58 -16.30 6.16
CA ILE A 525 -14.96 -15.00 5.84
C ILE A 525 -16.04 -13.93 5.98
N ALA A 526 -16.34 -13.56 7.20
CA ALA A 526 -17.42 -12.64 7.52
C ALA A 526 -17.13 -11.83 8.80
N GLY A 527 -17.85 -10.73 8.99
CA GLY A 527 -17.81 -9.96 10.23
C GLY A 527 -18.47 -10.71 11.39
N GLU A 528 -18.08 -10.37 12.62
CA GLU A 528 -18.45 -11.08 13.84
C GLU A 528 -19.98 -11.29 14.03
N ASN A 529 -20.79 -10.28 13.73
CA ASN A 529 -22.25 -10.41 13.84
C ASN A 529 -22.83 -11.44 12.86
N TYR A 530 -22.21 -11.65 11.73
CA TYR A 530 -22.60 -12.67 10.76
C TYR A 530 -22.13 -14.06 11.19
N ILE A 531 -20.95 -14.19 11.80
CA ILE A 531 -20.46 -15.44 12.39
C ILE A 531 -21.40 -15.93 13.49
N LYS A 532 -21.92 -15.04 14.31
CA LYS A 532 -22.90 -15.37 15.36
C LYS A 532 -24.21 -15.98 14.85
N THR A 533 -24.54 -15.81 13.56
CA THR A 533 -25.71 -16.51 12.97
C THR A 533 -25.46 -17.99 12.74
N LEU A 534 -24.20 -18.45 12.80
CA LEU A 534 -23.79 -19.84 12.58
C LEU A 534 -23.62 -20.63 13.87
N GLU A 535 -23.77 -19.99 15.04
CA GLU A 535 -23.36 -20.49 16.37
C GLU A 535 -23.83 -21.92 16.67
N ASN A 536 -25.08 -22.26 16.26
CA ASN A 536 -25.67 -23.59 16.51
C ASN A 536 -25.28 -24.65 15.46
N LEU A 537 -24.48 -24.29 14.45
CA LEU A 537 -24.05 -25.16 13.36
C LEU A 537 -22.56 -25.48 13.39
N ILE A 538 -21.82 -24.78 14.23
CA ILE A 538 -20.36 -24.90 14.29
C ILE A 538 -19.96 -26.28 14.80
N ASP A 539 -19.12 -26.98 14.01
CA ASP A 539 -18.46 -28.22 14.37
C ASP A 539 -16.95 -28.15 14.04
N ASP A 540 -16.23 -29.25 14.13
CA ASP A 540 -14.79 -29.35 13.89
C ASP A 540 -14.35 -29.07 12.46
N ARG A 541 -15.27 -29.00 11.50
CA ARG A 541 -15.03 -28.64 10.10
C ARG A 541 -14.99 -27.12 9.86
N PHE A 542 -15.42 -26.31 10.86
CA PHE A 542 -15.50 -24.87 10.72
C PHE A 542 -14.18 -24.17 11.06
N TYR A 543 -13.75 -23.34 10.13
CA TYR A 543 -12.57 -22.49 10.25
C TYR A 543 -12.95 -21.04 9.91
N GLN A 544 -12.19 -20.07 10.40
CA GLN A 544 -12.39 -18.68 10.00
C GLN A 544 -11.10 -18.03 9.54
N VAL A 545 -11.22 -17.07 8.66
CA VAL A 545 -10.18 -16.11 8.40
C VAL A 545 -10.32 -15.00 9.44
N LYS A 546 -9.46 -14.99 10.47
CA LYS A 546 -9.49 -13.95 11.50
C LYS A 546 -8.97 -12.63 10.94
N GLY A 547 -9.63 -11.53 11.27
CA GLY A 547 -9.20 -10.18 10.92
C GLY A 547 -9.64 -9.18 11.97
N LYS A 548 -8.80 -8.17 12.19
CA LYS A 548 -9.09 -7.06 13.13
C LYS A 548 -10.12 -6.05 12.61
N GLY A 549 -10.79 -6.38 11.53
CA GLY A 549 -11.78 -5.56 10.86
C GLY A 549 -11.82 -5.85 9.36
N TYR A 550 -12.70 -5.15 8.68
CA TYR A 550 -12.96 -5.34 7.25
C TYR A 550 -11.70 -5.21 6.37
N GLY A 551 -10.84 -4.22 6.66
CA GLY A 551 -9.62 -3.97 5.88
C GLY A 551 -8.58 -5.09 6.04
N ASP A 552 -8.46 -5.68 7.22
CA ASP A 552 -7.55 -6.78 7.49
C ASP A 552 -8.03 -8.08 6.84
N LEU A 553 -9.33 -8.40 6.96
CA LEU A 553 -9.94 -9.51 6.22
C LEU A 553 -9.72 -9.38 4.71
N TYR A 554 -9.95 -8.18 4.16
CA TYR A 554 -9.70 -7.92 2.75
C TYR A 554 -8.25 -8.18 2.37
N SER A 555 -7.30 -7.71 3.17
CA SER A 555 -5.86 -7.92 2.92
C SER A 555 -5.48 -9.40 2.92
N LYS A 556 -6.00 -10.18 3.87
CA LYS A 556 -5.73 -11.62 3.98
C LYS A 556 -6.29 -12.40 2.79
N VAL A 557 -7.54 -12.14 2.41
CA VAL A 557 -8.15 -12.79 1.24
C VAL A 557 -7.44 -12.40 -0.04
N LYS A 558 -7.09 -11.12 -0.18
CA LYS A 558 -6.32 -10.61 -1.32
C LYS A 558 -4.96 -11.31 -1.44
N SER A 559 -4.22 -11.43 -0.34
CA SER A 559 -2.93 -12.14 -0.31
C SER A 559 -3.08 -13.62 -0.69
N ALA A 560 -4.14 -14.29 -0.22
CA ALA A 560 -4.42 -15.68 -0.58
C ALA A 560 -4.71 -15.83 -2.08
N VAL A 561 -5.51 -14.94 -2.66
CA VAL A 561 -5.77 -14.89 -4.12
C VAL A 561 -4.47 -14.72 -4.88
N GLU A 562 -3.62 -13.81 -4.43
CA GLU A 562 -2.33 -13.54 -5.06
C GLU A 562 -1.40 -14.76 -5.03
N ILE A 563 -1.31 -15.46 -3.89
CA ILE A 563 -0.52 -16.69 -3.75
C ILE A 563 -1.06 -17.82 -4.63
N LEU A 564 -2.37 -17.98 -4.71
CA LEU A 564 -3.00 -19.06 -5.50
C LEU A 564 -2.88 -18.83 -7.00
N LEU A 565 -2.99 -17.58 -7.44
CA LEU A 565 -2.69 -17.22 -8.83
C LEU A 565 -1.24 -17.55 -9.18
N THR A 566 -0.32 -17.33 -8.24
CA THR A 566 1.08 -17.72 -8.37
C THR A 566 1.23 -19.24 -8.58
N LYS A 567 0.58 -20.05 -7.72
CA LYS A 567 0.64 -21.53 -7.83
C LYS A 567 0.01 -22.04 -9.13
N LYS A 568 -1.13 -21.51 -9.54
CA LYS A 568 -1.84 -21.92 -10.76
C LYS A 568 -1.01 -21.66 -12.02
N ILE A 569 -0.25 -20.57 -12.03
CA ILE A 569 0.68 -20.25 -13.11
C ILE A 569 1.87 -21.21 -13.11
N HIS A 570 2.38 -21.60 -11.93
CA HIS A 570 3.44 -22.61 -11.83
C HIS A 570 3.01 -23.96 -12.41
N GLU A 571 1.80 -24.43 -12.09
CA GLU A 571 1.24 -25.67 -12.64
C GLU A 571 1.09 -25.61 -14.16
N PHE A 572 0.74 -24.46 -14.72
CA PHE A 572 0.56 -24.29 -16.17
C PHE A 572 1.89 -24.23 -16.96
N ILE A 573 2.98 -23.85 -16.32
CA ILE A 573 4.30 -23.73 -16.95
C ILE A 573 5.07 -25.06 -16.96
N TYR A 574 4.74 -25.98 -16.06
CA TYR A 574 5.45 -27.26 -15.88
C TYR A 574 4.64 -28.49 -16.35
N THR A 575 3.40 -28.31 -16.86
CA THR A 575 2.64 -29.28 -17.64
C THR A 575 2.68 -28.91 -19.12
#